data_1320f3f191da0ec1b9db42a7f11f8db1
#
_entry.id   1320f3f191da0ec1b9db42a7f11f8db1
#
_cell.length_a   1.000
_cell.length_b   1.000
_cell.length_c   1.000
_cell.angle_alpha   90.00
_cell.angle_beta   90.00
_cell.angle_gamma   90.00
#
_symmetry.space_group_name_H-M   'P 1'
#
loop_
_entity.id
_entity.type
_entity.pdbx_description
1 polymer ?
#
loop_
_entity_poly.entity_id
_entity_poly.type
_entity_poly.pdbx_seq_one_letter_code
_entity_poly.pdbx_strand_id
1 'polypeptide(L)'
;YRIDRCDCFLVIGGGSPMDAAKAAAALLVRPNRSLSSLAGLLKVRRRIPPFIAVPTTAGTGSETTIAAVITGRDHRKYAVSDLCLIPRYAILDPTLSAGLPPHITAETGMDALTHAVEAYLSRFYNTRKTREQAERAVVTIFSHLERAYRDGASLPDRAAMLQASFDAGAAFTRASVGNVHAIAHTLGGLYGTAHGLANAVLLPIVLEDYGAAAYPRLARLAHLVGIQEASAEASARAFIAEIRAMNARMGIPDHFDCIRSEDIPLMASWACREANPVYPVPVIYDQARFARVIERSRAEP
;
A
#
# COMPACT_ATOMS: atom_id res chain seq x y z
N TYR A 1 -6.37 23.55 -17.20
CA TYR A 1 -7.35 22.68 -17.83
C TYR A 1 -8.48 23.47 -18.52
N ARG A 2 -9.26 24.25 -17.77
CA ARG A 2 -10.39 25.01 -18.34
C ARG A 2 -9.98 26.13 -19.30
N ILE A 3 -8.93 26.87 -18.94
CA ILE A 3 -8.40 27.98 -19.74
C ILE A 3 -7.89 27.46 -21.08
N ASP A 4 -7.11 26.37 -21.04
CA ASP A 4 -6.45 25.79 -22.22
C ASP A 4 -7.33 24.78 -22.97
N ARG A 5 -8.58 24.60 -22.53
CA ARG A 5 -9.57 23.67 -23.12
C ARG A 5 -9.05 22.23 -23.27
N CYS A 6 -8.26 21.76 -22.27
CA CYS A 6 -7.79 20.38 -22.26
C CYS A 6 -8.96 19.40 -22.13
N ASP A 7 -8.81 18.19 -22.66
CA ASP A 7 -9.84 17.15 -22.68
C ASP A 7 -9.48 15.89 -21.88
N CYS A 8 -8.20 15.76 -21.47
CA CYS A 8 -7.70 14.65 -20.67
C CYS A 8 -6.67 15.09 -19.62
N PHE A 9 -6.34 14.19 -18.70
CA PHE A 9 -5.19 14.26 -17.81
C PHE A 9 -4.17 13.20 -18.22
N LEU A 10 -2.94 13.61 -18.50
CA LEU A 10 -1.78 12.73 -18.58
C LEU A 10 -0.93 13.01 -17.34
N VAL A 11 -0.72 12.00 -16.53
CA VAL A 11 -0.01 12.13 -15.23
C VAL A 11 1.15 11.18 -15.19
N ILE A 12 2.35 11.74 -15.13
CA ILE A 12 3.62 11.00 -15.02
C ILE A 12 4.18 11.25 -13.62
N GLY A 13 4.36 10.19 -12.82
CA GLY A 13 4.89 10.31 -11.47
C GLY A 13 4.56 9.12 -10.58
N GLY A 14 4.98 9.20 -9.32
CA GLY A 14 4.60 8.25 -8.28
C GLY A 14 3.20 8.53 -7.70
N GLY A 15 2.91 7.94 -6.53
CA GLY A 15 1.60 8.07 -5.89
C GLY A 15 1.16 9.52 -5.63
N SER A 16 2.03 10.36 -5.07
CA SER A 16 1.67 11.73 -4.71
C SER A 16 1.26 12.61 -5.90
N PRO A 17 1.98 12.66 -7.03
CA PRO A 17 1.51 13.33 -8.24
C PRO A 17 0.19 12.77 -8.78
N MET A 18 0.02 11.45 -8.76
CA MET A 18 -1.23 10.82 -9.22
C MET A 18 -2.41 11.19 -8.33
N ASP A 19 -2.24 11.12 -7.03
CA ASP A 19 -3.29 11.47 -6.07
C ASP A 19 -3.65 12.94 -6.13
N ALA A 20 -2.66 13.83 -6.28
CA ALA A 20 -2.91 15.26 -6.50
C ALA A 20 -3.71 15.52 -7.79
N ALA A 21 -3.38 14.82 -8.88
CA ALA A 21 -4.09 14.95 -10.14
C ALA A 21 -5.52 14.39 -10.07
N LYS A 22 -5.73 13.25 -9.39
CA LYS A 22 -7.08 12.70 -9.11
C LYS A 22 -7.91 13.68 -8.27
N ALA A 23 -7.31 14.28 -7.24
CA ALA A 23 -7.95 15.29 -6.42
C ALA A 23 -8.33 16.53 -7.23
N ALA A 24 -7.45 17.01 -8.11
CA ALA A 24 -7.72 18.11 -9.02
C ALA A 24 -8.86 17.77 -10.00
N ALA A 25 -8.88 16.55 -10.56
CA ALA A 25 -9.94 16.08 -11.42
C ALA A 25 -11.30 15.99 -10.67
N ALA A 26 -11.30 15.56 -9.40
CA ALA A 26 -12.47 15.55 -8.54
C ALA A 26 -13.03 16.99 -8.33
N LEU A 27 -12.16 17.95 -8.03
CA LEU A 27 -12.55 19.36 -7.86
C LEU A 27 -13.01 19.98 -9.18
N LEU A 28 -12.43 19.61 -10.29
CA LEU A 28 -12.85 20.07 -11.60
C LEU A 28 -14.33 19.78 -11.89
N VAL A 29 -14.79 18.57 -11.51
CA VAL A 29 -16.19 18.15 -11.70
C VAL A 29 -17.09 18.50 -10.52
N ARG A 30 -16.51 18.96 -9.41
CA ARG A 30 -17.19 19.43 -8.20
C ARG A 30 -16.70 20.83 -7.77
N PRO A 31 -16.84 21.87 -8.63
CA PRO A 31 -16.18 23.17 -8.41
C PRO A 31 -16.65 23.90 -7.14
N ASN A 32 -17.85 23.57 -6.63
CA ASN A 32 -18.42 24.19 -5.46
C ASN A 32 -18.17 23.37 -4.16
N ARG A 33 -17.26 22.40 -4.19
CA ARG A 33 -16.93 21.58 -3.05
C ARG A 33 -15.47 21.78 -2.67
N SER A 34 -15.17 21.75 -1.35
CA SER A 34 -13.79 21.65 -0.88
C SER A 34 -13.32 20.19 -0.96
N LEU A 35 -12.01 19.98 -1.07
CA LEU A 35 -11.43 18.65 -1.12
C LEU A 35 -11.73 17.86 0.17
N SER A 36 -11.66 18.51 1.33
CA SER A 36 -12.03 17.92 2.62
C SER A 36 -13.51 17.47 2.67
N SER A 37 -14.40 18.18 1.99
CA SER A 37 -15.83 17.78 1.91
C SER A 37 -16.05 16.55 1.03
N LEU A 38 -15.10 16.22 0.17
CA LEU A 38 -15.09 15.02 -0.67
C LEU A 38 -14.38 13.83 0.01
N ALA A 39 -13.77 14.04 1.19
CA ALA A 39 -13.12 12.97 1.95
C ALA A 39 -14.08 11.82 2.26
N GLY A 40 -13.60 10.59 2.12
CA GLY A 40 -14.37 9.36 2.28
C GLY A 40 -14.86 8.76 0.97
N LEU A 41 -15.82 7.85 1.04
CA LEU A 41 -16.23 7.00 -0.06
C LEU A 41 -17.40 7.59 -0.87
N LEU A 42 -17.32 7.51 -2.22
CA LEU A 42 -18.39 7.81 -3.17
C LEU A 42 -19.01 9.22 -3.03
N LYS A 43 -18.19 10.24 -2.82
CA LYS A 43 -18.67 11.63 -2.69
C LYS A 43 -18.44 12.48 -3.95
N VAL A 44 -17.61 12.05 -4.88
CA VAL A 44 -17.41 12.71 -6.18
C VAL A 44 -18.61 12.46 -7.08
N ARG A 45 -18.96 11.20 -7.33
CA ARG A 45 -20.17 10.77 -8.08
C ARG A 45 -20.38 11.52 -9.40
N ARG A 46 -19.31 11.89 -10.09
CA ARG A 46 -19.31 12.51 -11.41
C ARG A 46 -18.13 11.99 -12.20
N ARG A 47 -18.35 11.68 -13.46
CA ARG A 47 -17.29 11.25 -14.36
C ARG A 47 -16.25 12.36 -14.50
N ILE A 48 -15.00 12.05 -14.22
CA ILE A 48 -13.86 12.91 -14.47
C ILE A 48 -13.44 12.81 -15.96
N PRO A 49 -12.68 13.79 -16.48
CA PRO A 49 -12.09 13.65 -17.81
C PRO A 49 -11.24 12.38 -17.93
N PRO A 50 -10.98 11.88 -19.15
CA PRO A 50 -10.07 10.76 -19.35
C PRO A 50 -8.76 10.99 -18.60
N PHE A 51 -8.34 9.97 -17.83
CA PHE A 51 -7.14 10.02 -16.98
C PHE A 51 -6.20 8.91 -17.43
N ILE A 52 -5.01 9.30 -17.86
CA ILE A 52 -3.93 8.42 -18.30
C ILE A 52 -2.84 8.50 -17.22
N ALA A 53 -2.55 7.40 -16.56
CA ALA A 53 -1.56 7.30 -15.49
C ALA A 53 -0.29 6.62 -16.01
N VAL A 54 0.86 7.22 -15.73
CA VAL A 54 2.18 6.69 -16.08
C VAL A 54 3.02 6.64 -14.80
N PRO A 55 3.02 5.51 -14.06
CA PRO A 55 3.75 5.39 -12.81
C PRO A 55 5.27 5.43 -13.02
N THR A 56 5.96 6.18 -12.16
CA THR A 56 7.44 6.19 -12.09
C THR A 56 7.97 5.44 -10.87
N THR A 57 7.07 4.88 -10.03
CA THR A 57 7.40 4.02 -8.88
C THR A 57 6.57 2.74 -8.97
N ALA A 58 7.13 1.63 -8.50
CA ALA A 58 6.47 0.34 -8.46
C ALA A 58 6.05 0.00 -7.02
N GLY A 59 4.99 0.65 -6.53
CA GLY A 59 4.58 0.51 -5.12
C GLY A 59 3.12 0.81 -4.88
N THR A 60 2.73 2.06 -5.03
CA THR A 60 1.43 2.56 -4.60
C THR A 60 0.23 2.00 -5.38
N GLY A 61 0.45 1.53 -6.61
CA GLY A 61 -0.64 1.08 -7.49
C GLY A 61 -1.69 2.17 -7.78
N SER A 62 -1.38 3.46 -7.56
CA SER A 62 -2.35 4.55 -7.70
C SER A 62 -2.96 4.61 -9.10
N GLU A 63 -2.24 4.11 -10.12
CA GLU A 63 -2.74 3.97 -11.49
C GLU A 63 -3.93 3.03 -11.65
N THR A 64 -4.25 2.24 -10.62
CA THR A 64 -5.40 1.29 -10.61
C THR A 64 -6.45 1.60 -9.56
N THR A 65 -6.21 2.57 -8.69
CA THR A 65 -7.02 2.74 -7.47
C THR A 65 -8.15 3.75 -7.61
N ILE A 66 -9.19 3.54 -6.80
CA ILE A 66 -10.30 4.47 -6.59
C ILE A 66 -9.91 5.66 -5.72
N ALA A 67 -8.75 5.60 -5.05
CA ALA A 67 -8.39 6.53 -3.99
C ALA A 67 -7.41 7.60 -4.47
N ALA A 68 -7.51 8.77 -3.86
CA ALA A 68 -6.51 9.82 -3.82
C ALA A 68 -6.27 10.17 -2.34
N VAL A 69 -5.08 9.89 -1.84
CA VAL A 69 -4.70 10.17 -0.45
C VAL A 69 -4.07 11.56 -0.37
N ILE A 70 -4.66 12.41 0.44
CA ILE A 70 -4.27 13.82 0.57
C ILE A 70 -3.87 14.11 2.02
N THR A 71 -2.79 14.86 2.20
CA THR A 71 -2.42 15.40 3.51
C THR A 71 -3.14 16.73 3.71
N GLY A 72 -3.97 16.81 4.74
CA GLY A 72 -4.68 18.02 5.13
C GLY A 72 -3.76 19.08 5.74
N ARG A 73 -4.28 20.29 5.96
CA ARG A 73 -3.54 21.37 6.64
C ARG A 73 -3.23 21.05 8.11
N ASP A 74 -3.97 20.13 8.69
CA ASP A 74 -3.80 19.58 10.03
C ASP A 74 -2.82 18.39 10.07
N HIS A 75 -2.04 18.20 9.00
CA HIS A 75 -1.11 17.07 8.80
C HIS A 75 -1.76 15.68 8.81
N ARG A 76 -3.09 15.58 8.89
CA ARG A 76 -3.78 14.30 8.81
C ARG A 76 -4.00 13.89 7.36
N LYS A 77 -3.72 12.62 7.08
CA LYS A 77 -4.05 12.01 5.79
C LYS A 77 -5.52 11.64 5.76
N TYR A 78 -6.16 11.91 4.63
CA TYR A 78 -7.50 11.42 4.32
C TYR A 78 -7.58 11.02 2.86
N ALA A 79 -8.43 10.04 2.57
CA ALA A 79 -8.65 9.57 1.21
C ALA A 79 -9.93 10.17 0.63
N VAL A 80 -9.87 10.61 -0.62
CA VAL A 80 -11.03 10.81 -1.49
C VAL A 80 -11.15 9.58 -2.35
N SER A 81 -12.17 8.76 -2.16
CA SER A 81 -12.32 7.47 -2.82
C SER A 81 -13.62 7.39 -3.60
N ASP A 82 -13.51 7.20 -4.92
CA ASP A 82 -14.67 7.08 -5.80
C ASP A 82 -14.31 6.29 -7.07
N LEU A 83 -15.23 5.47 -7.56
CA LEU A 83 -15.02 4.66 -8.78
C LEU A 83 -14.65 5.51 -10.00
N CYS A 84 -15.12 6.76 -10.04
CA CYS A 84 -14.82 7.69 -11.14
C CYS A 84 -13.35 8.16 -11.15
N LEU A 85 -12.57 7.94 -10.07
CA LEU A 85 -11.17 8.32 -9.96
C LEU A 85 -10.20 7.25 -10.49
N ILE A 86 -10.70 6.06 -10.83
CA ILE A 86 -9.86 5.03 -11.45
C ILE A 86 -9.36 5.55 -12.79
N PRO A 87 -8.04 5.58 -13.03
CA PRO A 87 -7.49 5.95 -14.33
C PRO A 87 -8.05 5.05 -15.43
N ARG A 88 -8.34 5.65 -16.58
CA ARG A 88 -8.86 4.91 -17.73
C ARG A 88 -7.78 4.07 -18.41
N TYR A 89 -6.55 4.55 -18.38
CA TYR A 89 -5.37 3.90 -18.94
C TYR A 89 -4.21 4.00 -17.95
N ALA A 90 -3.44 2.94 -17.86
CA ALA A 90 -2.14 2.90 -17.18
C ALA A 90 -1.08 2.51 -18.20
N ILE A 91 0.01 3.27 -18.27
CA ILE A 91 1.17 2.99 -19.12
C ILE A 91 2.32 2.61 -18.20
N LEU A 92 2.73 1.36 -18.26
CA LEU A 92 3.80 0.81 -17.43
C LEU A 92 5.11 0.83 -18.24
N ASP A 93 5.85 1.93 -18.17
CA ASP A 93 7.13 2.09 -18.85
C ASP A 93 8.28 1.89 -17.84
N PRO A 94 9.04 0.77 -17.91
CA PRO A 94 10.09 0.49 -16.96
C PRO A 94 11.26 1.48 -17.03
N THR A 95 11.45 2.17 -18.15
CA THR A 95 12.52 3.16 -18.31
C THR A 95 12.36 4.33 -17.35
N LEU A 96 11.12 4.69 -17.00
CA LEU A 96 10.81 5.79 -16.09
C LEU A 96 11.11 5.45 -14.62
N SER A 97 11.30 4.19 -14.30
CA SER A 97 11.68 3.72 -12.96
C SER A 97 13.15 3.31 -12.83
N ALA A 98 13.87 3.22 -13.94
CA ALA A 98 15.27 2.75 -13.96
C ALA A 98 16.23 3.64 -13.14
N GLY A 99 15.93 4.94 -13.02
CA GLY A 99 16.73 5.89 -12.24
C GLY A 99 16.36 5.98 -10.75
N LEU A 100 15.44 5.17 -10.27
CA LEU A 100 15.05 5.22 -8.85
C LEU A 100 16.21 4.75 -7.95
N PRO A 101 16.49 5.49 -6.85
CA PRO A 101 17.45 5.05 -5.85
C PRO A 101 17.07 3.69 -5.26
N PRO A 102 18.07 2.85 -4.87
CA PRO A 102 17.80 1.52 -4.32
C PRO A 102 16.84 1.54 -3.11
N HIS A 103 16.99 2.48 -2.16
CA HIS A 103 16.11 2.56 -1.00
C HIS A 103 14.65 2.84 -1.39
N ILE A 104 14.41 3.71 -2.39
CA ILE A 104 13.04 3.96 -2.89
C ILE A 104 12.49 2.70 -3.58
N THR A 105 13.33 1.97 -4.33
CA THR A 105 12.94 0.69 -4.94
C THR A 105 12.51 -0.32 -3.87
N ALA A 106 13.29 -0.45 -2.79
CA ALA A 106 12.99 -1.35 -1.67
C ALA A 106 11.67 -0.95 -0.97
N GLU A 107 11.57 0.30 -0.56
CA GLU A 107 10.39 0.81 0.16
C GLU A 107 9.11 0.67 -0.65
N THR A 108 9.15 1.08 -1.93
CA THR A 108 7.95 1.01 -2.79
C THR A 108 7.61 -0.44 -3.14
N GLY A 109 8.60 -1.30 -3.37
CA GLY A 109 8.37 -2.72 -3.64
C GLY A 109 7.75 -3.45 -2.44
N MET A 110 8.20 -3.13 -1.23
CA MET A 110 7.60 -3.67 0.00
C MET A 110 6.21 -3.09 0.27
N ASP A 111 5.93 -1.86 -0.15
CA ASP A 111 4.59 -1.28 -0.16
C ASP A 111 3.64 -2.09 -1.08
N ALA A 112 4.09 -2.41 -2.30
CA ALA A 112 3.32 -3.28 -3.20
C ALA A 112 3.10 -4.68 -2.61
N LEU A 113 4.10 -5.25 -1.92
CA LEU A 113 3.95 -6.52 -1.20
C LEU A 113 2.89 -6.42 -0.11
N THR A 114 2.92 -5.35 0.67
CA THR A 114 1.93 -5.10 1.73
C THR A 114 0.52 -4.99 1.16
N HIS A 115 0.33 -4.24 0.09
CA HIS A 115 -0.94 -4.14 -0.63
C HIS A 115 -1.46 -5.52 -1.07
N ALA A 116 -0.58 -6.34 -1.70
CA ALA A 116 -0.94 -7.66 -2.18
C ALA A 116 -1.33 -8.60 -1.03
N VAL A 117 -0.53 -8.63 0.06
CA VAL A 117 -0.77 -9.50 1.21
C VAL A 117 -2.04 -9.09 1.95
N GLU A 118 -2.24 -7.80 2.24
CA GLU A 118 -3.46 -7.34 2.92
C GLU A 118 -4.71 -7.57 2.07
N ALA A 119 -4.64 -7.31 0.75
CA ALA A 119 -5.73 -7.63 -0.15
C ALA A 119 -6.05 -9.13 -0.16
N TYR A 120 -5.03 -10.00 -0.16
CA TYR A 120 -5.21 -11.45 -0.11
C TYR A 120 -5.84 -11.92 1.20
N LEU A 121 -5.48 -11.31 2.31
CA LEU A 121 -6.00 -11.60 3.64
C LEU A 121 -7.41 -11.04 3.89
N SER A 122 -7.90 -10.15 3.05
CA SER A 122 -9.24 -9.55 3.17
C SER A 122 -10.34 -10.60 3.32
N ARG A 123 -11.24 -10.42 4.30
CA ARG A 123 -12.27 -11.43 4.64
C ARG A 123 -13.48 -11.39 3.72
N PHE A 124 -13.96 -10.21 3.32
CA PHE A 124 -15.29 -10.05 2.72
C PHE A 124 -15.27 -9.58 1.27
N TYR A 125 -14.27 -8.82 0.86
CA TYR A 125 -14.26 -8.18 -0.46
C TYR A 125 -13.44 -8.91 -1.51
N ASN A 126 -12.81 -10.03 -1.12
CA ASN A 126 -12.05 -10.86 -2.02
C ASN A 126 -12.94 -11.55 -3.06
N THR A 127 -12.49 -11.52 -4.29
CA THR A 127 -13.01 -12.36 -5.39
C THR A 127 -11.92 -13.31 -5.86
N ARG A 128 -12.27 -14.28 -6.71
CA ARG A 128 -11.26 -15.13 -7.37
C ARG A 128 -10.21 -14.27 -8.08
N LYS A 129 -10.66 -13.27 -8.86
CA LYS A 129 -9.77 -12.37 -9.61
C LYS A 129 -8.83 -11.59 -8.70
N THR A 130 -9.32 -11.00 -7.61
CA THR A 130 -8.46 -10.23 -6.69
C THR A 130 -7.44 -11.11 -5.99
N ARG A 131 -7.80 -12.36 -5.64
CA ARG A 131 -6.84 -13.32 -5.09
C ARG A 131 -5.76 -13.69 -6.09
N GLU A 132 -6.14 -14.02 -7.34
CA GLU A 132 -5.19 -14.33 -8.41
C GLU A 132 -4.24 -13.16 -8.69
N GLN A 133 -4.73 -11.92 -8.67
CA GLN A 133 -3.90 -10.71 -8.81
C GLN A 133 -2.92 -10.56 -7.64
N ALA A 134 -3.40 -10.70 -6.40
CA ALA A 134 -2.55 -10.63 -5.22
C ALA A 134 -1.49 -11.75 -5.19
N GLU A 135 -1.85 -12.99 -5.53
CA GLU A 135 -0.92 -14.12 -5.64
C GLU A 135 0.18 -13.84 -6.68
N ARG A 136 -0.19 -13.36 -7.88
CA ARG A 136 0.80 -12.98 -8.91
C ARG A 136 1.72 -11.88 -8.43
N ALA A 137 1.18 -10.83 -7.79
CA ALA A 137 1.98 -9.74 -7.26
C ALA A 137 3.01 -10.25 -6.24
N VAL A 138 2.60 -11.09 -5.28
CA VAL A 138 3.50 -11.68 -4.28
C VAL A 138 4.62 -12.48 -4.95
N VAL A 139 4.28 -13.40 -5.86
CA VAL A 139 5.27 -14.23 -6.57
C VAL A 139 6.27 -13.37 -7.35
N THR A 140 5.77 -12.36 -8.06
CA THR A 140 6.62 -11.46 -8.86
C THR A 140 7.54 -10.64 -7.97
N ILE A 141 7.03 -10.07 -6.85
CA ILE A 141 7.84 -9.27 -5.91
C ILE A 141 8.96 -10.12 -5.31
N PHE A 142 8.65 -11.32 -4.82
CA PHE A 142 9.66 -12.25 -4.27
C PHE A 142 10.74 -12.62 -5.29
N SER A 143 10.41 -12.68 -6.58
CA SER A 143 11.35 -13.05 -7.65
C SER A 143 12.18 -11.88 -8.16
N HIS A 144 11.68 -10.64 -8.09
CA HIS A 144 12.25 -9.52 -8.83
C HIS A 144 12.68 -8.32 -7.97
N LEU A 145 12.09 -8.11 -6.75
CA LEU A 145 12.34 -6.90 -5.97
C LEU A 145 13.81 -6.73 -5.60
N GLU A 146 14.45 -7.75 -5.04
CA GLU A 146 15.85 -7.66 -4.66
C GLU A 146 16.79 -7.53 -5.88
N ARG A 147 16.41 -8.06 -7.04
CA ARG A 147 17.15 -7.89 -8.28
C ARG A 147 17.05 -6.44 -8.75
N ALA A 148 15.84 -5.87 -8.78
CA ALA A 148 15.63 -4.47 -9.12
C ALA A 148 16.29 -3.51 -8.11
N TYR A 149 16.41 -3.91 -6.84
CA TYR A 149 17.13 -3.17 -5.80
C TYR A 149 18.64 -3.16 -6.05
N ARG A 150 19.23 -4.30 -6.41
CA ARG A 150 20.68 -4.44 -6.66
C ARG A 150 21.09 -3.84 -7.99
N ASP A 151 20.28 -4.03 -9.02
CA ASP A 151 20.49 -3.49 -10.36
C ASP A 151 19.28 -2.70 -10.84
N GLY A 152 19.30 -1.41 -10.53
CA GLY A 152 18.25 -0.50 -10.93
C GLY A 152 18.11 -0.30 -12.44
N ALA A 153 19.13 -0.64 -13.23
CA ALA A 153 19.12 -0.55 -14.68
C ALA A 153 18.46 -1.76 -15.37
N SER A 154 18.21 -2.86 -14.64
CA SER A 154 17.53 -4.05 -15.16
C SER A 154 16.08 -3.75 -15.56
N LEU A 155 15.85 -3.36 -16.81
CA LEU A 155 14.49 -3.09 -17.33
C LEU A 155 13.54 -4.28 -17.20
N PRO A 156 13.95 -5.55 -17.35
CA PRO A 156 13.08 -6.70 -17.09
C PRO A 156 12.57 -6.74 -15.64
N ASP A 157 13.44 -6.50 -14.65
CA ASP A 157 13.03 -6.51 -13.24
C ASP A 157 12.19 -5.28 -12.91
N ARG A 158 12.49 -4.11 -13.48
CA ARG A 158 11.65 -2.91 -13.37
C ARG A 158 10.25 -3.12 -13.96
N ALA A 159 10.15 -3.74 -15.13
CA ALA A 159 8.86 -4.07 -15.75
C ALA A 159 8.05 -5.05 -14.90
N ALA A 160 8.70 -6.08 -14.36
CA ALA A 160 8.07 -7.04 -13.47
C ALA A 160 7.53 -6.36 -12.20
N MET A 161 8.32 -5.46 -11.59
CA MET A 161 7.88 -4.73 -10.40
C MET A 161 6.73 -3.75 -10.69
N LEU A 162 6.72 -3.04 -11.83
CA LEU A 162 5.59 -2.21 -12.23
C LEU A 162 4.32 -3.04 -12.42
N GLN A 163 4.43 -4.22 -13.07
CA GLN A 163 3.29 -5.13 -13.23
C GLN A 163 2.80 -5.67 -11.88
N ALA A 164 3.71 -6.00 -10.95
CA ALA A 164 3.35 -6.47 -9.62
C ALA A 164 2.62 -5.37 -8.81
N SER A 165 3.11 -4.12 -8.87
CA SER A 165 2.44 -2.97 -8.25
C SER A 165 1.04 -2.75 -8.83
N PHE A 166 0.89 -2.85 -10.17
CA PHE A 166 -0.40 -2.78 -10.84
C PHE A 166 -1.36 -3.89 -10.37
N ASP A 167 -0.88 -5.15 -10.32
CA ASP A 167 -1.70 -6.28 -9.85
C ASP A 167 -2.10 -6.14 -8.38
N ALA A 168 -1.17 -5.70 -7.50
CA ALA A 168 -1.45 -5.40 -6.11
C ALA A 168 -2.49 -4.28 -5.97
N GLY A 169 -2.32 -3.19 -6.73
CA GLY A 169 -3.24 -2.05 -6.78
C GLY A 169 -4.64 -2.45 -7.23
N ALA A 170 -4.75 -3.24 -8.28
CA ALA A 170 -6.01 -3.76 -8.79
C ALA A 170 -6.70 -4.71 -7.79
N ALA A 171 -5.92 -5.48 -7.01
CA ALA A 171 -6.45 -6.33 -5.96
C ALA A 171 -6.99 -5.51 -4.78
N PHE A 172 -6.18 -4.61 -4.20
CA PHE A 172 -6.60 -3.89 -2.99
C PHE A 172 -7.64 -2.80 -3.25
N THR A 173 -7.70 -2.24 -4.46
CA THR A 173 -8.78 -1.29 -4.81
C THR A 173 -10.18 -1.84 -4.53
N ARG A 174 -10.35 -3.17 -4.63
CA ARG A 174 -11.57 -3.85 -4.27
C ARG A 174 -11.50 -4.50 -2.88
N ALA A 175 -10.41 -5.19 -2.59
CA ALA A 175 -10.26 -5.99 -1.37
C ALA A 175 -9.93 -5.14 -0.14
N SER A 176 -9.61 -3.88 -0.33
CA SER A 176 -9.14 -2.93 0.71
C SER A 176 -7.75 -3.27 1.23
N VAL A 177 -7.21 -2.39 2.03
CA VAL A 177 -6.00 -2.56 2.85
C VAL A 177 -6.38 -3.01 4.27
N GLY A 178 -5.44 -3.10 5.19
CA GLY A 178 -5.68 -3.63 6.53
C GLY A 178 -4.97 -2.86 7.65
N ASN A 179 -4.67 -3.56 8.74
CA ASN A 179 -4.12 -2.96 9.95
C ASN A 179 -2.70 -2.43 9.78
N VAL A 180 -1.92 -2.97 8.81
CA VAL A 180 -0.60 -2.44 8.47
C VAL A 180 -0.73 -1.00 8.00
N HIS A 181 -1.57 -0.75 7.01
CA HIS A 181 -1.81 0.59 6.48
C HIS A 181 -2.42 1.54 7.52
N ALA A 182 -3.33 1.06 8.35
CA ALA A 182 -3.93 1.88 9.41
C ALA A 182 -2.86 2.43 10.37
N ILE A 183 -1.85 1.64 10.72
CA ILE A 183 -0.73 2.10 11.56
C ILE A 183 0.23 2.98 10.74
N ALA A 184 0.60 2.56 9.52
CA ALA A 184 1.54 3.29 8.67
C ALA A 184 1.09 4.74 8.38
N HIS A 185 -0.20 4.97 8.22
CA HIS A 185 -0.75 6.31 8.03
C HIS A 185 -0.51 7.22 9.24
N THR A 186 -0.50 6.68 10.45
CA THR A 186 -0.22 7.47 11.67
C THR A 186 1.24 7.89 11.73
N LEU A 187 2.17 7.00 11.32
CA LEU A 187 3.61 7.29 11.22
C LEU A 187 3.88 8.39 10.18
N GLY A 188 3.28 8.26 9.01
CA GLY A 188 3.38 9.28 7.97
C GLY A 188 2.80 10.63 8.40
N GLY A 189 1.73 10.65 9.20
CA GLY A 189 1.10 11.87 9.70
C GLY A 189 1.90 12.56 10.81
N LEU A 190 2.39 11.82 11.80
CA LEU A 190 3.07 12.38 12.97
C LEU A 190 4.55 12.64 12.73
N TYR A 191 5.24 11.75 12.04
CA TYR A 191 6.71 11.78 11.93
C TYR A 191 7.21 12.00 10.50
N GLY A 192 6.31 12.05 9.51
CA GLY A 192 6.71 12.15 8.10
C GLY A 192 7.41 10.92 7.56
N THR A 193 7.27 9.77 8.24
CA THR A 193 7.88 8.50 7.81
C THR A 193 7.42 8.15 6.41
N ALA A 194 8.35 7.74 5.53
CA ALA A 194 8.03 7.29 4.19
C ALA A 194 7.04 6.14 4.23
N HIS A 195 5.98 6.21 3.41
CA HIS A 195 4.85 5.27 3.49
C HIS A 195 5.28 3.83 3.26
N GLY A 196 6.10 3.59 2.23
CA GLY A 196 6.61 2.26 1.92
C GLY A 196 7.52 1.70 3.01
N LEU A 197 8.36 2.56 3.62
CA LEU A 197 9.17 2.18 4.78
C LEU A 197 8.29 1.75 5.96
N ALA A 198 7.26 2.55 6.26
CA ALA A 198 6.34 2.23 7.36
C ALA A 198 5.65 0.88 7.13
N ASN A 199 5.15 0.64 5.91
CA ASN A 199 4.51 -0.63 5.56
C ASN A 199 5.49 -1.82 5.62
N ALA A 200 6.73 -1.65 5.15
CA ALA A 200 7.75 -2.69 5.15
C ALA A 200 8.10 -3.18 6.56
N VAL A 201 8.27 -2.26 7.51
CA VAL A 201 8.58 -2.58 8.91
C VAL A 201 7.38 -3.21 9.62
N LEU A 202 6.18 -2.66 9.40
CA LEU A 202 4.96 -3.11 10.09
C LEU A 202 4.42 -4.44 9.58
N LEU A 203 4.61 -4.76 8.29
CA LEU A 203 4.01 -5.95 7.68
C LEU A 203 4.31 -7.22 8.47
N PRO A 204 5.57 -7.63 8.71
CA PRO A 204 5.85 -8.86 9.45
C PRO A 204 5.31 -8.83 10.89
N ILE A 205 5.33 -7.67 11.57
CA ILE A 205 4.85 -7.51 12.95
C ILE A 205 3.34 -7.76 13.04
N VAL A 206 2.57 -7.19 12.11
CA VAL A 206 1.11 -7.34 12.06
C VAL A 206 0.73 -8.77 11.65
N LEU A 207 1.45 -9.38 10.70
CA LEU A 207 1.20 -10.76 10.28
C LEU A 207 1.44 -11.76 11.44
N GLU A 208 2.49 -11.55 12.24
CA GLU A 208 2.72 -12.33 13.47
C GLU A 208 1.58 -12.15 14.46
N ASP A 209 1.11 -10.92 14.66
CA ASP A 209 0.01 -10.64 15.60
C ASP A 209 -1.34 -11.22 15.14
N TYR A 210 -1.58 -11.36 13.83
CA TYR A 210 -2.75 -12.07 13.33
C TYR A 210 -2.74 -13.56 13.68
N GLY A 211 -1.56 -14.17 13.79
CA GLY A 211 -1.38 -15.56 14.22
C GLY A 211 -2.23 -16.55 13.43
N ALA A 212 -2.86 -17.47 14.15
CA ALA A 212 -3.65 -18.56 13.57
C ALA A 212 -4.77 -18.10 12.62
N ALA A 213 -5.26 -16.86 12.78
CA ALA A 213 -6.30 -16.32 11.89
C ALA A 213 -5.81 -16.09 10.46
N ALA A 214 -4.49 -15.90 10.26
CA ALA A 214 -3.88 -15.67 8.97
C ALA A 214 -3.12 -16.90 8.42
N TYR A 215 -2.71 -17.84 9.25
CA TYR A 215 -1.82 -18.95 8.88
C TYR A 215 -2.25 -19.73 7.61
N PRO A 216 -3.51 -20.15 7.43
CA PRO A 216 -3.87 -20.92 6.25
C PRO A 216 -3.66 -20.15 4.94
N ARG A 217 -3.93 -18.83 4.95
CA ARG A 217 -3.75 -17.98 3.77
C ARG A 217 -2.28 -17.63 3.54
N LEU A 218 -1.52 -17.36 4.62
CA LEU A 218 -0.08 -17.11 4.53
C LEU A 218 0.68 -18.35 4.08
N ALA A 219 0.30 -19.55 4.53
CA ALA A 219 0.88 -20.80 4.06
C ALA A 219 0.66 -21.00 2.54
N ARG A 220 -0.49 -20.60 2.01
CA ARG A 220 -0.71 -20.62 0.56
C ARG A 220 0.24 -19.67 -0.17
N LEU A 221 0.44 -18.44 0.33
CA LEU A 221 1.41 -17.51 -0.25
C LEU A 221 2.84 -18.05 -0.13
N ALA A 222 3.20 -18.64 1.00
CA ALA A 222 4.48 -19.33 1.22
C ALA A 222 4.76 -20.35 0.13
N HIS A 223 3.80 -21.26 -0.12
CA HIS A 223 3.95 -22.31 -1.14
C HIS A 223 4.14 -21.72 -2.55
N LEU A 224 3.46 -20.63 -2.88
CA LEU A 224 3.60 -19.98 -4.17
C LEU A 224 4.99 -19.39 -4.41
N VAL A 225 5.71 -19.01 -3.35
CA VAL A 225 7.08 -18.48 -3.42
C VAL A 225 8.13 -19.55 -3.10
N GLY A 226 7.74 -20.83 -3.07
CA GLY A 226 8.66 -21.96 -2.89
C GLY A 226 8.99 -22.31 -1.43
N ILE A 227 8.31 -21.69 -0.45
CA ILE A 227 8.48 -22.01 0.98
C ILE A 227 7.45 -23.07 1.36
N GLN A 228 7.95 -24.25 1.76
CA GLN A 228 7.09 -25.37 2.15
C GLN A 228 7.64 -26.03 3.42
N GLU A 229 6.83 -26.04 4.48
CA GLU A 229 7.16 -26.60 5.78
C GLU A 229 6.14 -27.67 6.17
N ALA A 230 6.38 -28.36 7.29
CA ALA A 230 5.60 -29.50 7.74
C ALA A 230 4.13 -29.17 8.11
N SER A 231 3.83 -27.90 8.36
CA SER A 231 2.49 -27.45 8.71
C SER A 231 2.16 -26.08 8.12
N ALA A 232 0.87 -25.73 8.05
CA ALA A 232 0.42 -24.41 7.63
C ALA A 232 0.96 -23.30 8.54
N GLU A 233 1.04 -23.53 9.85
CA GLU A 233 1.65 -22.60 10.78
C GLU A 233 3.15 -22.43 10.50
N ALA A 234 3.90 -23.51 10.33
CA ALA A 234 5.33 -23.45 10.04
C ALA A 234 5.59 -22.73 8.73
N SER A 235 4.83 -23.05 7.65
CA SER A 235 4.94 -22.35 6.36
C SER A 235 4.61 -20.86 6.47
N ALA A 236 3.58 -20.48 7.24
CA ALA A 236 3.22 -19.09 7.46
C ALA A 236 4.31 -18.32 8.23
N ARG A 237 4.87 -18.92 9.28
CA ARG A 237 5.99 -18.35 10.06
C ARG A 237 7.25 -18.18 9.19
N ALA A 238 7.58 -19.18 8.37
CA ALA A 238 8.69 -19.11 7.42
C ALA A 238 8.49 -18.01 6.38
N PHE A 239 7.26 -17.81 5.88
CA PHE A 239 6.94 -16.70 4.98
C PHE A 239 7.14 -15.33 5.64
N ILE A 240 6.71 -15.17 6.90
CA ILE A 240 6.92 -13.93 7.66
C ILE A 240 8.41 -13.70 7.91
N ALA A 241 9.15 -14.77 8.27
CA ALA A 241 10.59 -14.69 8.44
C ALA A 241 11.32 -14.28 7.17
N GLU A 242 10.89 -14.78 6.00
CA GLU A 242 11.47 -14.39 4.71
C GLU A 242 11.18 -12.92 4.37
N ILE A 243 10.00 -12.38 4.71
CA ILE A 243 9.72 -10.94 4.58
C ILE A 243 10.70 -10.12 5.42
N ARG A 244 10.98 -10.52 6.67
CA ARG A 244 12.00 -9.86 7.50
C ARG A 244 13.40 -9.96 6.90
N ALA A 245 13.75 -11.13 6.39
CA ALA A 245 15.05 -11.34 5.74
C ALA A 245 15.20 -10.49 4.49
N MET A 246 14.16 -10.36 3.66
CA MET A 246 14.14 -9.45 2.51
C MET A 246 14.35 -7.99 2.95
N ASN A 247 13.64 -7.53 3.98
CA ASN A 247 13.83 -6.20 4.55
C ASN A 247 15.29 -5.98 4.94
N ALA A 248 15.87 -6.89 5.71
CA ALA A 248 17.27 -6.80 6.16
C ALA A 248 18.26 -6.77 4.99
N ARG A 249 18.07 -7.61 3.97
CA ARG A 249 18.94 -7.63 2.76
C ARG A 249 18.87 -6.35 1.94
N MET A 250 17.77 -5.60 2.06
CA MET A 250 17.57 -4.30 1.39
C MET A 250 17.84 -3.09 2.31
N GLY A 251 18.34 -3.31 3.54
CA GLY A 251 18.67 -2.24 4.48
C GLY A 251 17.45 -1.56 5.12
N ILE A 252 16.28 -2.19 5.08
CA ILE A 252 15.09 -1.72 5.78
C ILE A 252 15.19 -2.15 7.26
N PRO A 253 15.02 -1.22 8.23
CA PRO A 253 15.09 -1.55 9.65
C PRO A 253 13.93 -2.46 10.08
N ASP A 254 14.06 -3.11 11.22
CA ASP A 254 13.03 -3.98 11.79
C ASP A 254 12.15 -3.28 12.84
N HIS A 255 12.45 -2.02 13.16
CA HIS A 255 11.73 -1.18 14.12
C HIS A 255 11.87 0.31 13.75
N PHE A 256 11.17 1.18 14.49
CA PHE A 256 11.20 2.63 14.34
C PHE A 256 11.83 3.31 15.56
N ASP A 257 12.88 4.11 15.33
CA ASP A 257 13.50 4.96 16.36
C ASP A 257 12.67 6.22 16.67
N CYS A 258 11.78 6.62 15.74
CA CYS A 258 11.04 7.88 15.84
C CYS A 258 9.80 7.82 16.74
N ILE A 259 9.32 6.62 17.09
CA ILE A 259 8.08 6.47 17.87
C ILE A 259 8.33 6.86 19.33
N ARG A 260 7.61 7.87 19.81
CA ARG A 260 7.61 8.29 21.21
C ARG A 260 6.48 7.59 21.96
N SER A 261 6.77 7.12 23.19
CA SER A 261 5.77 6.40 24.01
C SER A 261 4.51 7.21 24.26
N GLU A 262 4.64 8.54 24.43
CA GLU A 262 3.52 9.45 24.63
C GLU A 262 2.58 9.57 23.43
N ASP A 263 3.04 9.27 22.22
CA ASP A 263 2.23 9.35 21.00
C ASP A 263 1.44 8.06 20.72
N ILE A 264 1.82 6.92 21.32
CA ILE A 264 1.19 5.62 21.06
C ILE A 264 -0.33 5.63 21.28
N PRO A 265 -0.87 6.21 22.37
CA PRO A 265 -2.32 6.26 22.56
C PRO A 265 -3.04 7.02 21.43
N LEU A 266 -2.43 8.10 20.91
CA LEU A 266 -2.97 8.89 19.81
C LEU A 266 -2.92 8.10 18.50
N MET A 267 -1.78 7.48 18.19
CA MET A 267 -1.59 6.63 17.01
C MET A 267 -2.60 5.48 16.99
N ALA A 268 -2.74 4.77 18.12
CA ALA A 268 -3.68 3.67 18.28
C ALA A 268 -5.14 4.12 18.07
N SER A 269 -5.49 5.30 18.59
CA SER A 269 -6.81 5.89 18.38
C SER A 269 -7.07 6.24 16.92
N TRP A 270 -6.08 6.76 16.20
CA TRP A 270 -6.22 7.09 14.77
C TRP A 270 -6.33 5.82 13.92
N ALA A 271 -5.44 4.84 14.12
CA ALA A 271 -5.48 3.57 13.42
C ALA A 271 -6.78 2.82 13.65
N CYS A 272 -7.27 2.77 14.90
CA CYS A 272 -8.53 2.13 15.25
C CYS A 272 -9.74 2.77 14.54
N ARG A 273 -9.78 4.09 14.48
CA ARG A 273 -10.87 4.82 13.80
C ARG A 273 -10.82 4.67 12.28
N GLU A 274 -9.64 4.53 11.70
CA GLU A 274 -9.47 4.31 10.28
C GLU A 274 -9.88 2.90 9.89
N ALA A 275 -9.38 1.90 10.61
CA ALA A 275 -9.61 0.49 10.29
C ALA A 275 -11.07 0.05 10.52
N ASN A 276 -11.72 0.59 11.57
CA ASN A 276 -13.02 0.08 12.01
C ASN A 276 -14.18 1.01 11.64
N PRO A 277 -15.27 0.47 11.09
CA PRO A 277 -15.52 -0.94 10.71
C PRO A 277 -15.13 -1.26 9.26
N VAL A 278 -14.31 -0.45 8.61
CA VAL A 278 -14.17 -0.41 7.14
C VAL A 278 -13.24 -1.49 6.59
N TYR A 279 -12.14 -1.79 7.31
CA TYR A 279 -11.13 -2.72 6.80
C TYR A 279 -11.49 -4.19 7.06
N PRO A 280 -11.50 -5.02 6.01
CA PRO A 280 -11.94 -6.42 6.11
C PRO A 280 -10.80 -7.35 6.58
N VAL A 281 -10.21 -7.05 7.71
CA VAL A 281 -9.01 -7.69 8.26
C VAL A 281 -9.28 -9.09 8.84
N PRO A 282 -8.27 -9.98 8.92
CA PRO A 282 -8.38 -11.28 9.59
C PRO A 282 -8.77 -11.16 11.06
N VAL A 283 -8.22 -10.17 11.75
CA VAL A 283 -8.48 -9.88 13.16
C VAL A 283 -8.77 -8.40 13.33
N ILE A 284 -9.95 -8.09 13.83
CA ILE A 284 -10.33 -6.71 14.16
C ILE A 284 -9.55 -6.29 15.42
N TYR A 285 -8.83 -5.17 15.29
CA TYR A 285 -8.09 -4.60 16.41
C TYR A 285 -8.93 -3.53 17.12
N ASP A 286 -8.99 -3.63 18.43
CA ASP A 286 -9.37 -2.52 19.29
C ASP A 286 -8.17 -1.56 19.50
N GLN A 287 -8.41 -0.44 20.16
CA GLN A 287 -7.37 0.54 20.41
C GLN A 287 -6.21 -0.02 21.26
N ALA A 288 -6.49 -0.92 22.21
CA ALA A 288 -5.47 -1.53 23.04
C ALA A 288 -4.55 -2.47 22.24
N ARG A 289 -5.11 -3.22 21.28
CA ARG A 289 -4.32 -4.09 20.40
C ARG A 289 -3.48 -3.28 19.42
N PHE A 290 -4.02 -2.21 18.85
CA PHE A 290 -3.22 -1.26 18.04
C PHE A 290 -2.04 -0.71 18.86
N ALA A 291 -2.28 -0.26 20.10
CA ALA A 291 -1.21 0.26 20.96
C ALA A 291 -0.09 -0.77 21.19
N ARG A 292 -0.44 -2.04 21.48
CA ARG A 292 0.55 -3.12 21.67
C ARG A 292 1.37 -3.38 20.40
N VAL A 293 0.75 -3.37 19.23
CA VAL A 293 1.45 -3.61 17.96
C VAL A 293 2.38 -2.43 17.62
N ILE A 294 1.94 -1.20 17.88
CA ILE A 294 2.77 0.00 17.71
C ILE A 294 3.96 -0.03 18.68
N GLU A 295 3.75 -0.38 19.96
CA GLU A 295 4.84 -0.53 20.91
C GLU A 295 5.89 -1.57 20.48
N ARG A 296 5.45 -2.73 19.94
CA ARG A 296 6.36 -3.75 19.39
C ARG A 296 7.13 -3.31 18.15
N SER A 297 6.68 -2.27 17.46
CA SER A 297 7.37 -1.72 16.29
C SER A 297 8.36 -0.61 16.65
N ARG A 298 8.42 -0.21 17.91
CA ARG A 298 9.36 0.78 18.42
C ARG A 298 10.69 0.13 18.78
N ALA A 299 11.80 0.83 18.52
CA ALA A 299 13.11 0.42 19.05
C ALA A 299 13.08 0.36 20.59
N GLU A 300 13.73 -0.65 21.15
CA GLU A 300 13.99 -0.66 22.58
C GLU A 300 14.91 0.51 22.94
N PRO A 301 14.66 1.20 24.06
CA PRO A 301 15.44 2.37 24.47
C PRO A 301 16.89 2.04 24.82
#